data_a5fee68b0dce5e8a5285ae5d66d8d3f2
#
_entry.id   a5fee68b0dce5e8a5285ae5d66d8d3f2
#
_cell.length_a   1.000
_cell.length_b   1.000
_cell.length_c   1.000
_cell.angle_alpha   90.00
_cell.angle_beta   90.00
_cell.angle_gamma   90.00
#
_symmetry.space_group_name_H-M   'P 1'
#
loop_
_entity.id
_entity.type
_entity.pdbx_description
1 polymer ?
#
loop_
_entity_poly.entity_id
_entity_poly.type
_entity_poly.pdbx_seq_one_letter_code
_entity_poly.pdbx_strand_id
1 'polypeptide(L)'
;MDFAKTTERVKAILTNPRAEWPVIAAEPASVGSLYTGYITFLAALPAIAGFVKGSLIGYSMLGVTTRRPIAAGIGTMLLTYLLTLAVVYIMALIISALAPSFGGRRDSVQALKSIAYAWTAAWVAGIAIIVPWLGAIIAVAGVIYAIYLLYLGLPQTMRCPPEKAGVYTAVSVIIAMVLSWIVGLLVAGTIGTAALGGAAMSGAHIIGANGDRVSPDGNNARGKPAAMEWHVQQAGKELRTARESDSSNARRGAMAG
;
A
#
# COMPACT_ATOMS: atom_id res chain seq x y z
N MET A 1 -17.58 -14.38 -19.81
CA MET A 1 -17.07 -14.65 -18.47
C MET A 1 -18.22 -15.03 -17.58
N ASP A 2 -18.11 -16.11 -16.87
CA ASP A 2 -19.16 -16.62 -16.01
C ASP A 2 -18.74 -16.42 -14.55
N PHE A 3 -19.18 -15.32 -13.95
CA PHE A 3 -18.91 -15.00 -12.55
C PHE A 3 -19.44 -16.07 -11.60
N ALA A 4 -20.57 -16.71 -11.95
CA ALA A 4 -21.13 -17.78 -11.16
C ALA A 4 -20.15 -18.95 -11.09
N LYS A 5 -19.59 -19.37 -12.23
CA LYS A 5 -18.60 -20.44 -12.31
C LYS A 5 -17.32 -20.12 -11.52
N THR A 6 -16.84 -18.87 -11.59
CA THR A 6 -15.66 -18.45 -10.80
C THR A 6 -15.95 -18.50 -9.31
N THR A 7 -17.12 -18.04 -8.87
CA THR A 7 -17.53 -18.06 -7.46
C THR A 7 -17.69 -19.50 -6.93
N GLU A 8 -18.30 -20.37 -7.71
CA GLU A 8 -18.41 -21.81 -7.38
C GLU A 8 -17.02 -22.42 -7.22
N ARG A 9 -16.09 -22.15 -8.15
CA ARG A 9 -14.71 -22.63 -8.07
C ARG A 9 -14.00 -22.13 -6.82
N VAL A 10 -14.12 -20.86 -6.49
CA VAL A 10 -13.57 -20.28 -5.26
C VAL A 10 -14.13 -20.97 -4.03
N LYS A 11 -15.46 -21.17 -3.98
CA LYS A 11 -16.10 -21.90 -2.88
C LYS A 11 -15.60 -23.33 -2.79
N ALA A 12 -15.56 -24.07 -3.90
CA ALA A 12 -15.15 -25.46 -3.93
C ALA A 12 -13.71 -25.66 -3.46
N ILE A 13 -12.75 -24.85 -3.94
CA ILE A 13 -11.34 -24.96 -3.52
C ILE A 13 -11.13 -24.58 -2.05
N LEU A 14 -11.91 -23.64 -1.51
CA LEU A 14 -11.83 -23.22 -0.11
C LEU A 14 -12.51 -24.21 0.86
N THR A 15 -13.56 -24.90 0.43
CA THR A 15 -14.34 -25.79 1.31
C THR A 15 -13.98 -27.26 1.16
N ASN A 16 -13.62 -27.71 -0.05
CA ASN A 16 -13.28 -29.12 -0.33
C ASN A 16 -12.08 -29.24 -1.29
N PRO A 17 -10.88 -28.77 -0.88
CA PRO A 17 -9.72 -28.73 -1.77
C PRO A 17 -9.28 -30.10 -2.28
N ARG A 18 -9.43 -31.16 -1.45
CA ARG A 18 -8.99 -32.50 -1.84
C ARG A 18 -9.77 -33.08 -3.02
N ALA A 19 -11.07 -32.77 -3.10
CA ALA A 19 -11.91 -33.17 -4.23
C ALA A 19 -11.70 -32.27 -5.44
N GLU A 20 -11.39 -30.97 -5.21
CA GLU A 20 -11.32 -29.99 -6.26
C GLU A 20 -9.99 -30.02 -7.05
N TRP A 21 -8.87 -30.32 -6.40
CA TRP A 21 -7.56 -30.35 -7.06
C TRP A 21 -7.46 -31.34 -8.23
N PRO A 22 -7.97 -32.58 -8.16
CA PRO A 22 -8.00 -33.48 -9.32
C PRO A 22 -8.80 -32.91 -10.50
N VAL A 23 -9.93 -32.24 -10.23
CA VAL A 23 -10.76 -31.60 -11.26
C VAL A 23 -9.98 -30.44 -11.91
N ILE A 24 -9.36 -29.58 -11.12
CA ILE A 24 -8.54 -28.47 -11.60
C ILE A 24 -7.37 -28.99 -12.47
N ALA A 25 -6.71 -30.06 -12.02
CA ALA A 25 -5.59 -30.64 -12.77
C ALA A 25 -6.03 -31.20 -14.13
N ALA A 26 -7.19 -31.86 -14.20
CA ALA A 26 -7.73 -32.45 -15.42
C ALA A 26 -8.33 -31.44 -16.40
N GLU A 27 -8.84 -30.32 -15.93
CA GLU A 27 -9.50 -29.32 -16.76
C GLU A 27 -8.52 -28.65 -17.76
N PRO A 28 -8.82 -28.59 -19.07
CA PRO A 28 -7.96 -27.90 -20.00
C PRO A 28 -7.99 -26.40 -19.76
N ALA A 29 -6.82 -25.77 -19.75
CA ALA A 29 -6.66 -24.35 -19.56
C ALA A 29 -5.49 -23.79 -20.36
N SER A 30 -5.49 -22.50 -20.59
CA SER A 30 -4.37 -21.75 -21.14
C SER A 30 -3.95 -20.64 -20.17
N VAL A 31 -2.73 -20.12 -20.32
CA VAL A 31 -2.26 -18.97 -19.52
C VAL A 31 -3.26 -17.81 -19.63
N GLY A 32 -3.68 -17.49 -20.86
CA GLY A 32 -4.63 -16.41 -21.11
C GLY A 32 -5.98 -16.64 -20.42
N SER A 33 -6.55 -17.84 -20.50
CA SER A 33 -7.84 -18.14 -19.87
C SER A 33 -7.77 -18.08 -18.34
N LEU A 34 -6.68 -18.51 -17.73
CA LEU A 34 -6.47 -18.39 -16.29
C LEU A 34 -6.34 -16.93 -15.84
N TYR A 35 -5.59 -16.13 -16.58
CA TYR A 35 -5.47 -14.70 -16.28
C TYR A 35 -6.79 -13.98 -16.43
N THR A 36 -7.41 -14.03 -17.61
CA THR A 36 -8.65 -13.29 -17.92
C THR A 36 -9.87 -13.83 -17.19
N GLY A 37 -9.89 -15.11 -16.82
CA GLY A 37 -11.04 -15.77 -16.18
C GLY A 37 -10.97 -15.84 -14.66
N TYR A 38 -9.78 -15.74 -14.06
CA TYR A 38 -9.62 -16.04 -12.64
C TYR A 38 -8.66 -15.08 -11.92
N ILE A 39 -7.38 -15.03 -12.35
CA ILE A 39 -6.31 -14.37 -11.61
C ILE A 39 -6.55 -12.86 -11.48
N THR A 40 -6.90 -12.17 -12.59
CA THR A 40 -7.10 -10.71 -12.60
C THR A 40 -8.20 -10.29 -11.63
N PHE A 41 -9.28 -11.05 -11.52
CA PHE A 41 -10.39 -10.72 -10.62
C PHE A 41 -10.01 -10.92 -9.15
N LEU A 42 -9.44 -12.08 -8.83
CA LEU A 42 -9.13 -12.39 -7.44
C LEU A 42 -7.97 -11.54 -6.92
N ALA A 43 -6.95 -11.30 -7.73
CA ALA A 43 -5.82 -10.43 -7.36
C ALA A 43 -6.24 -8.96 -7.16
N ALA A 44 -7.33 -8.51 -7.78
CA ALA A 44 -7.85 -7.16 -7.56
C ALA A 44 -8.44 -6.97 -6.15
N LEU A 45 -8.96 -8.03 -5.52
CA LEU A 45 -9.63 -7.94 -4.22
C LEU A 45 -8.73 -7.35 -3.12
N PRO A 46 -7.53 -7.89 -2.84
CA PRO A 46 -6.66 -7.32 -1.84
C PRO A 46 -6.09 -5.94 -2.25
N ALA A 47 -5.90 -5.67 -3.54
CA ALA A 47 -5.43 -4.37 -4.02
C ALA A 47 -6.47 -3.27 -3.75
N ILE A 48 -7.75 -3.54 -4.04
CA ILE A 48 -8.86 -2.62 -3.75
C ILE A 48 -9.03 -2.47 -2.23
N ALA A 49 -9.00 -3.57 -1.47
CA ALA A 49 -9.10 -3.53 -0.02
C ALA A 49 -7.98 -2.70 0.61
N GLY A 50 -6.75 -2.82 0.10
CA GLY A 50 -5.60 -2.03 0.51
C GLY A 50 -5.76 -0.54 0.21
N PHE A 51 -6.35 -0.18 -0.93
CA PHE A 51 -6.69 1.20 -1.27
C PHE A 51 -7.74 1.76 -0.32
N VAL A 52 -8.85 1.03 -0.12
CA VAL A 52 -9.91 1.43 0.81
C VAL A 52 -9.34 1.64 2.21
N LYS A 53 -8.54 0.68 2.70
CA LYS A 53 -7.91 0.78 4.01
C LYS A 53 -6.93 1.94 4.10
N GLY A 54 -6.06 2.12 3.12
CA GLY A 54 -4.99 3.12 3.17
C GLY A 54 -5.46 4.55 2.91
N SER A 55 -6.40 4.77 1.98
CA SER A 55 -6.81 6.10 1.54
C SER A 55 -8.16 6.56 2.09
N LEU A 56 -9.13 5.64 2.28
CA LEU A 56 -10.46 6.02 2.74
C LEU A 56 -10.60 5.89 4.27
N ILE A 57 -10.22 4.75 4.83
CA ILE A 57 -10.33 4.49 6.28
C ILE A 57 -9.14 5.10 7.02
N GLY A 58 -7.92 4.77 6.61
CA GLY A 58 -6.68 5.14 7.27
C GLY A 58 -6.19 4.10 8.27
N TYR A 59 -4.95 4.32 8.73
CA TYR A 59 -4.32 3.55 9.79
C TYR A 59 -4.31 4.40 11.06
N SER A 60 -4.98 3.92 12.11
CA SER A 60 -5.00 4.57 13.42
C SER A 60 -3.97 3.92 14.34
N MET A 61 -3.05 4.73 14.87
CA MET A 61 -2.05 4.32 15.84
C MET A 61 -1.93 5.40 16.92
N LEU A 62 -2.03 5.01 18.19
CA LEU A 62 -1.95 5.94 19.32
C LEU A 62 -2.86 7.17 19.22
N GLY A 63 -4.09 6.99 18.70
CA GLY A 63 -5.06 8.08 18.55
C GLY A 63 -4.87 8.97 17.30
N VAL A 64 -3.79 8.78 16.54
CA VAL A 64 -3.55 9.50 15.28
C VAL A 64 -3.95 8.63 14.10
N THR A 65 -4.82 9.15 13.22
CA THR A 65 -5.21 8.46 11.99
C THR A 65 -4.50 9.07 10.80
N THR A 66 -3.66 8.27 10.15
CA THR A 66 -2.96 8.63 8.91
C THR A 66 -3.68 8.06 7.70
N ARG A 67 -3.92 8.89 6.68
CA ARG A 67 -4.51 8.50 5.39
C ARG A 67 -3.58 8.90 4.26
N ARG A 68 -3.53 8.07 3.23
CA ARG A 68 -2.81 8.43 1.99
C ARG A 68 -3.68 9.33 1.12
N PRO A 69 -3.11 10.33 0.43
CA PRO A 69 -3.81 11.04 -0.62
C PRO A 69 -4.40 10.08 -1.66
N ILE A 70 -5.59 10.36 -2.16
CA ILE A 70 -6.33 9.45 -3.07
C ILE A 70 -5.50 9.11 -4.31
N ALA A 71 -4.85 10.11 -4.93
CA ALA A 71 -4.02 9.90 -6.12
C ALA A 71 -2.84 8.94 -5.85
N ALA A 72 -2.12 9.12 -4.72
CA ALA A 72 -1.06 8.22 -4.30
C ALA A 72 -1.59 6.82 -3.95
N GLY A 73 -2.78 6.75 -3.37
CA GLY A 73 -3.46 5.48 -3.07
C GLY A 73 -3.81 4.70 -4.33
N ILE A 74 -4.35 5.36 -5.36
CA ILE A 74 -4.64 4.74 -6.66
C ILE A 74 -3.35 4.26 -7.32
N GLY A 75 -2.31 5.07 -7.34
CA GLY A 75 -1.01 4.68 -7.87
C GLY A 75 -0.43 3.44 -7.18
N THR A 76 -0.49 3.40 -5.85
CA THR A 76 -0.05 2.24 -5.05
C THR A 76 -0.90 1.01 -5.34
N MET A 77 -2.23 1.15 -5.45
CA MET A 77 -3.15 0.07 -5.77
C MET A 77 -2.82 -0.56 -7.14
N LEU A 78 -2.68 0.27 -8.17
CA LEU A 78 -2.34 -0.19 -9.52
C LEU A 78 -0.97 -0.85 -9.57
N LEU A 79 0.04 -0.26 -8.93
CA LEU A 79 1.38 -0.82 -8.86
C LEU A 79 1.36 -2.19 -8.17
N THR A 80 0.74 -2.29 -6.99
CA THR A 80 0.63 -3.55 -6.24
C THR A 80 -0.12 -4.60 -7.03
N TYR A 81 -1.20 -4.23 -7.69
CA TYR A 81 -1.98 -5.13 -8.54
C TYR A 81 -1.14 -5.68 -9.70
N LEU A 82 -0.47 -4.82 -10.46
CA LEU A 82 0.37 -5.24 -11.58
C LEU A 82 1.56 -6.10 -11.14
N LEU A 83 2.21 -5.74 -10.03
CA LEU A 83 3.26 -6.55 -9.44
C LEU A 83 2.75 -7.92 -9.00
N THR A 84 1.56 -7.99 -8.40
CA THR A 84 0.94 -9.27 -8.03
C THR A 84 0.72 -10.16 -9.24
N LEU A 85 0.19 -9.62 -10.34
CA LEU A 85 0.03 -10.39 -11.59
C LEU A 85 1.38 -10.90 -12.12
N ALA A 86 2.41 -10.06 -12.11
CA ALA A 86 3.75 -10.45 -12.54
C ALA A 86 4.34 -11.54 -11.63
N VAL A 87 4.22 -11.41 -10.32
CA VAL A 87 4.73 -12.39 -9.33
C VAL A 87 4.04 -13.74 -9.49
N VAL A 88 2.73 -13.77 -9.70
CA VAL A 88 1.99 -15.02 -9.96
C VAL A 88 2.58 -15.77 -11.18
N TYR A 89 2.89 -15.06 -12.25
CA TYR A 89 3.51 -15.65 -13.44
C TYR A 89 4.93 -16.12 -13.16
N ILE A 90 5.74 -15.29 -12.52
CA ILE A 90 7.12 -15.66 -12.15
C ILE A 90 7.14 -16.89 -11.25
N MET A 91 6.25 -16.95 -10.27
CA MET A 91 6.11 -18.13 -9.39
C MET A 91 5.69 -19.36 -10.16
N ALA A 92 4.79 -19.27 -11.14
CA ALA A 92 4.41 -20.38 -11.98
C ALA A 92 5.61 -20.90 -12.78
N LEU A 93 6.44 -20.02 -13.33
CA LEU A 93 7.67 -20.40 -14.05
C LEU A 93 8.67 -21.09 -13.11
N ILE A 94 8.85 -20.57 -11.89
CA ILE A 94 9.76 -21.17 -10.89
C ILE A 94 9.26 -22.54 -10.45
N ILE A 95 7.97 -22.68 -10.13
CA ILE A 95 7.35 -23.97 -9.80
C ILE A 95 7.56 -24.95 -10.94
N SER A 96 7.28 -24.56 -12.18
CA SER A 96 7.49 -25.41 -13.36
C SER A 96 8.96 -25.81 -13.53
N ALA A 97 9.90 -24.90 -13.30
CA ALA A 97 11.34 -25.16 -13.43
C ALA A 97 11.86 -26.10 -12.32
N LEU A 98 11.33 -26.00 -11.12
CA LEU A 98 11.71 -26.83 -9.98
C LEU A 98 11.10 -28.24 -10.03
N ALA A 99 10.00 -28.46 -10.77
CA ALA A 99 9.26 -29.72 -10.79
C ALA A 99 10.15 -30.96 -11.04
N PRO A 100 11.09 -30.98 -12.01
CA PRO A 100 11.95 -32.15 -12.23
C PRO A 100 12.82 -32.53 -11.03
N SER A 101 13.30 -31.54 -10.26
CA SER A 101 14.13 -31.77 -9.07
C SER A 101 13.35 -32.52 -7.97
N PHE A 102 12.02 -32.36 -7.98
CA PHE A 102 11.14 -33.05 -7.05
C PHE A 102 10.42 -34.28 -7.66
N GLY A 103 10.88 -34.75 -8.84
CA GLY A 103 10.31 -35.90 -9.53
C GLY A 103 8.97 -35.64 -10.24
N GLY A 104 8.62 -34.34 -10.42
CA GLY A 104 7.44 -33.91 -11.15
C GLY A 104 7.72 -33.65 -12.63
N ARG A 105 6.66 -33.30 -13.37
CA ARG A 105 6.75 -32.92 -14.79
C ARG A 105 6.76 -31.39 -14.96
N ARG A 106 7.62 -30.91 -15.86
CA ARG A 106 7.67 -29.51 -16.21
C ARG A 106 6.46 -29.13 -17.07
N ASP A 107 5.57 -28.32 -16.52
CA ASP A 107 4.37 -27.83 -17.18
C ASP A 107 3.99 -26.43 -16.62
N SER A 108 4.16 -25.40 -17.41
CA SER A 108 3.93 -24.01 -16.98
C SER A 108 2.45 -23.70 -16.75
N VAL A 109 1.54 -24.34 -17.47
CA VAL A 109 0.09 -24.13 -17.28
C VAL A 109 -0.37 -24.80 -15.99
N GLN A 110 0.09 -26.01 -15.72
CA GLN A 110 -0.23 -26.72 -14.48
C GLN A 110 0.39 -26.01 -13.26
N ALA A 111 1.60 -25.46 -13.40
CA ALA A 111 2.23 -24.64 -12.36
C ALA A 111 1.43 -23.36 -12.11
N LEU A 112 0.94 -22.70 -13.17
CA LEU A 112 0.09 -21.52 -13.03
C LEU A 112 -1.24 -21.83 -12.33
N LYS A 113 -1.85 -22.98 -12.62
CA LYS A 113 -3.02 -23.46 -11.87
C LYS A 113 -2.69 -23.65 -10.40
N SER A 114 -1.55 -24.30 -10.08
CA SER A 114 -1.15 -24.54 -8.69
C SER A 114 -1.10 -23.25 -7.90
N ILE A 115 -0.44 -22.22 -8.43
CA ILE A 115 -0.27 -20.97 -7.70
C ILE A 115 -1.57 -20.14 -7.68
N ALA A 116 -2.31 -20.07 -8.79
CA ALA A 116 -3.53 -19.28 -8.89
C ALA A 116 -4.62 -19.78 -7.94
N TYR A 117 -4.86 -21.08 -7.92
CA TYR A 117 -5.89 -21.68 -7.05
C TYR A 117 -5.46 -21.79 -5.60
N ALA A 118 -4.16 -21.99 -5.31
CA ALA A 118 -3.66 -21.96 -3.94
C ALA A 118 -3.75 -20.54 -3.35
N TRP A 119 -3.39 -19.49 -4.12
CA TRP A 119 -3.43 -18.09 -3.67
C TRP A 119 -4.84 -17.55 -3.48
N THR A 120 -5.88 -18.23 -3.96
CA THR A 120 -7.30 -17.87 -3.75
C THR A 120 -7.60 -17.57 -2.28
N ALA A 121 -7.12 -18.41 -1.37
CA ALA A 121 -7.34 -18.24 0.06
C ALA A 121 -6.74 -16.91 0.58
N ALA A 122 -5.51 -16.60 0.16
CA ALA A 122 -4.84 -15.36 0.55
C ALA A 122 -5.52 -14.12 -0.04
N TRP A 123 -5.96 -14.18 -1.30
CA TRP A 123 -6.67 -13.07 -1.94
C TRP A 123 -8.04 -12.79 -1.31
N VAL A 124 -8.82 -13.83 -1.03
CA VAL A 124 -10.12 -13.68 -0.37
C VAL A 124 -9.94 -13.17 1.07
N ALA A 125 -9.00 -13.75 1.83
CA ALA A 125 -8.69 -13.31 3.18
C ALA A 125 -8.11 -11.88 3.21
N GLY A 126 -7.44 -11.45 2.14
CA GLY A 126 -6.88 -10.11 1.99
C GLY A 126 -7.92 -8.99 2.04
N ILE A 127 -9.19 -9.27 1.72
CA ILE A 127 -10.28 -8.31 1.86
C ILE A 127 -10.47 -7.89 3.32
N ALA A 128 -10.24 -8.80 4.26
CA ALA A 128 -10.42 -8.56 5.69
C ALA A 128 -9.47 -7.50 6.26
N ILE A 129 -8.40 -7.08 5.53
CA ILE A 129 -7.49 -6.00 5.96
C ILE A 129 -8.21 -4.69 6.22
N ILE A 130 -9.43 -4.50 5.68
CA ILE A 130 -10.29 -3.35 5.94
C ILE A 130 -10.64 -3.26 7.43
N VAL A 131 -10.84 -4.40 8.08
CA VAL A 131 -11.22 -4.48 9.50
C VAL A 131 -9.97 -4.32 10.38
N PRO A 132 -9.92 -3.31 11.27
CA PRO A 132 -8.78 -3.13 12.18
C PRO A 132 -8.55 -4.38 13.06
N TRP A 133 -7.30 -4.71 13.34
CA TRP A 133 -6.84 -5.82 14.19
C TRP A 133 -7.22 -7.22 13.66
N LEU A 134 -8.52 -7.48 13.48
CA LEU A 134 -9.03 -8.78 13.01
C LEU A 134 -8.58 -9.10 11.58
N GLY A 135 -8.50 -8.06 10.72
CA GLY A 135 -8.10 -8.22 9.33
C GLY A 135 -6.71 -8.80 9.14
N ALA A 136 -5.76 -8.40 9.97
CA ALA A 136 -4.40 -8.95 9.92
C ALA A 136 -4.37 -10.44 10.30
N ILE A 137 -5.12 -10.83 11.32
CA ILE A 137 -5.23 -12.23 11.75
C ILE A 137 -5.85 -13.10 10.65
N ILE A 138 -6.93 -12.63 10.03
CA ILE A 138 -7.60 -13.32 8.92
C ILE A 138 -6.67 -13.42 7.71
N ALA A 139 -5.93 -12.36 7.38
CA ALA A 139 -4.98 -12.37 6.27
C ALA A 139 -3.86 -13.40 6.50
N VAL A 140 -3.30 -13.47 7.70
CA VAL A 140 -2.30 -14.48 8.07
C VAL A 140 -2.88 -15.90 7.97
N ALA A 141 -4.08 -16.12 8.49
CA ALA A 141 -4.77 -17.42 8.37
C ALA A 141 -5.00 -17.78 6.90
N GLY A 142 -5.36 -16.82 6.05
CA GLY A 142 -5.52 -17.01 4.61
C GLY A 142 -4.22 -17.43 3.92
N VAL A 143 -3.08 -16.83 4.31
CA VAL A 143 -1.76 -17.23 3.78
C VAL A 143 -1.39 -18.64 4.22
N ILE A 144 -1.59 -18.99 5.49
CA ILE A 144 -1.33 -20.35 5.99
C ILE A 144 -2.19 -21.35 5.23
N TYR A 145 -3.47 -21.03 5.00
CA TYR A 145 -4.35 -21.89 4.23
C TYR A 145 -3.95 -21.98 2.75
N ALA A 146 -3.45 -20.90 2.15
CA ALA A 146 -2.91 -20.93 0.79
C ALA A 146 -1.70 -21.87 0.67
N ILE A 147 -0.82 -21.92 1.68
CA ILE A 147 0.30 -22.88 1.74
C ILE A 147 -0.22 -24.32 1.79
N TYR A 148 -1.24 -24.58 2.61
CA TYR A 148 -1.89 -25.88 2.66
C TYR A 148 -2.52 -26.28 1.31
N LEU A 149 -3.20 -25.34 0.65
CA LEU A 149 -3.75 -25.56 -0.69
C LEU A 149 -2.65 -25.89 -1.71
N LEU A 150 -1.53 -25.17 -1.67
CA LEU A 150 -0.39 -25.44 -2.55
C LEU A 150 0.20 -26.83 -2.32
N TYR A 151 0.33 -27.23 -1.05
CA TYR A 151 0.78 -28.58 -0.68
C TYR A 151 -0.11 -29.68 -1.26
N LEU A 152 -1.42 -29.51 -1.24
CA LEU A 152 -2.37 -30.47 -1.85
C LEU A 152 -2.37 -30.41 -3.38
N GLY A 153 -2.12 -29.23 -3.96
CA GLY A 153 -2.20 -28.99 -5.39
C GLY A 153 -0.99 -29.53 -6.16
N LEU A 154 0.22 -29.38 -5.65
CA LEU A 154 1.45 -29.73 -6.35
C LEU A 154 1.51 -31.19 -6.81
N PRO A 155 1.14 -32.20 -6.01
CA PRO A 155 1.10 -33.59 -6.48
C PRO A 155 0.11 -33.81 -7.63
N GLN A 156 -1.02 -33.14 -7.61
CA GLN A 156 -2.07 -33.30 -8.60
C GLN A 156 -1.72 -32.62 -9.93
N THR A 157 -1.19 -31.42 -9.87
CA THR A 157 -0.88 -30.58 -11.04
C THR A 157 0.49 -30.92 -11.63
N MET A 158 1.55 -30.98 -10.82
CA MET A 158 2.92 -31.22 -11.26
C MET A 158 3.29 -32.70 -11.27
N ARG A 159 2.36 -33.61 -10.81
CA ARG A 159 2.56 -35.06 -10.75
C ARG A 159 3.83 -35.45 -9.98
N CYS A 160 4.18 -34.72 -8.93
CA CYS A 160 5.29 -35.06 -8.08
C CYS A 160 4.88 -36.16 -7.06
N PRO A 161 5.81 -37.03 -6.65
CA PRO A 161 5.55 -38.02 -5.60
C PRO A 161 5.08 -37.33 -4.31
N PRO A 162 4.07 -37.89 -3.60
CA PRO A 162 3.53 -37.30 -2.37
C PRO A 162 4.59 -37.08 -1.29
N GLU A 163 5.61 -37.94 -1.21
CA GLU A 163 6.72 -37.84 -0.25
C GLU A 163 7.57 -36.60 -0.46
N LYS A 164 7.66 -36.09 -1.68
CA LYS A 164 8.42 -34.88 -2.05
C LYS A 164 7.58 -33.62 -2.04
N ALA A 165 6.25 -33.75 -1.97
CA ALA A 165 5.34 -32.59 -2.02
C ALA A 165 5.60 -31.57 -0.90
N GLY A 166 5.91 -32.02 0.32
CA GLY A 166 6.20 -31.16 1.45
C GLY A 166 7.43 -30.28 1.23
N VAL A 167 8.54 -30.89 0.79
CA VAL A 167 9.78 -30.15 0.52
C VAL A 167 9.61 -29.22 -0.68
N TYR A 168 8.91 -29.67 -1.73
CA TYR A 168 8.62 -28.84 -2.90
C TYR A 168 7.77 -27.61 -2.53
N THR A 169 6.74 -27.80 -1.71
CA THR A 169 5.94 -26.68 -1.19
C THR A 169 6.79 -25.75 -0.35
N ALA A 170 7.61 -26.26 0.57
CA ALA A 170 8.45 -25.44 1.42
C ALA A 170 9.40 -24.55 0.62
N VAL A 171 10.10 -25.11 -0.37
CA VAL A 171 10.98 -24.34 -1.26
C VAL A 171 10.20 -23.30 -2.03
N SER A 172 9.03 -23.67 -2.59
CA SER A 172 8.16 -22.72 -3.32
C SER A 172 7.69 -21.57 -2.43
N VAL A 173 7.34 -21.86 -1.18
CA VAL A 173 6.91 -20.84 -0.19
C VAL A 173 8.06 -19.91 0.18
N ILE A 174 9.27 -20.43 0.39
CA ILE A 174 10.44 -19.59 0.67
C ILE A 174 10.70 -18.61 -0.48
N ILE A 175 10.64 -19.09 -1.71
CA ILE A 175 10.80 -18.24 -2.90
C ILE A 175 9.67 -17.22 -2.99
N ALA A 176 8.42 -17.62 -2.72
CA ALA A 176 7.28 -16.70 -2.70
C ALA A 176 7.43 -15.62 -1.63
N MET A 177 7.97 -15.95 -0.45
CA MET A 177 8.27 -14.96 0.60
C MET A 177 9.33 -13.95 0.15
N VAL A 178 10.42 -14.42 -0.48
CA VAL A 178 11.46 -13.54 -1.01
C VAL A 178 10.89 -12.60 -2.08
N LEU A 179 10.11 -13.13 -3.03
CA LEU A 179 9.46 -12.31 -4.05
C LEU A 179 8.48 -11.30 -3.44
N SER A 180 7.69 -11.73 -2.46
CA SER A 180 6.76 -10.83 -1.76
C SER A 180 7.50 -9.74 -0.99
N TRP A 181 8.66 -10.03 -0.41
CA TRP A 181 9.50 -9.07 0.26
C TRP A 181 10.07 -8.04 -0.73
N ILE A 182 10.57 -8.49 -1.89
CA ILE A 182 11.05 -7.60 -2.97
C ILE A 182 9.91 -6.67 -3.44
N VAL A 183 8.71 -7.21 -3.67
CA VAL A 183 7.54 -6.40 -4.03
C VAL A 183 7.22 -5.38 -2.93
N GLY A 184 7.27 -5.80 -1.68
CA GLY A 184 7.06 -4.92 -0.52
C GLY A 184 8.04 -3.74 -0.50
N LEU A 185 9.34 -4.01 -0.76
CA LEU A 185 10.37 -2.97 -0.86
C LEU A 185 10.13 -2.01 -2.03
N LEU A 186 9.75 -2.52 -3.20
CA LEU A 186 9.43 -1.70 -4.37
C LEU A 186 8.25 -0.77 -4.08
N VAL A 187 7.18 -1.30 -3.49
CA VAL A 187 6.00 -0.51 -3.12
C VAL A 187 6.33 0.50 -2.01
N ALA A 188 7.08 0.10 -0.98
CA ALA A 188 7.51 1.01 0.09
C ALA A 188 8.43 2.12 -0.45
N GLY A 189 9.32 1.81 -1.38
CA GLY A 189 10.18 2.79 -2.05
C GLY A 189 9.39 3.88 -2.77
N THR A 190 8.34 3.53 -3.50
CA THR A 190 7.48 4.51 -4.19
C THR A 190 6.69 5.39 -3.20
N ILE A 191 6.29 4.85 -2.06
CA ILE A 191 5.61 5.61 -1.01
C ILE A 191 6.61 6.57 -0.34
N GLY A 192 7.82 6.11 -0.04
CA GLY A 192 8.88 6.91 0.57
C GLY A 192 9.30 8.08 -0.31
N THR A 193 9.52 7.85 -1.61
CA THR A 193 9.89 8.91 -2.55
C THR A 193 8.77 9.92 -2.77
N ALA A 194 7.52 9.49 -2.83
CA ALA A 194 6.36 10.38 -2.90
C ALA A 194 6.20 11.23 -1.64
N ALA A 195 6.47 10.67 -0.46
CA ALA A 195 6.42 11.41 0.82
C ALA A 195 7.56 12.43 0.90
N LEU A 196 8.78 12.06 0.51
CA LEU A 196 9.94 12.95 0.48
C LEU A 196 9.78 14.05 -0.60
N GLY A 197 9.29 13.72 -1.79
CA GLY A 197 9.00 14.68 -2.85
C GLY A 197 7.90 15.65 -2.44
N GLY A 198 6.83 15.17 -1.82
CA GLY A 198 5.76 16.01 -1.27
C GLY A 198 6.23 16.92 -0.13
N ALA A 199 7.07 16.42 0.76
CA ALA A 199 7.69 17.21 1.82
C ALA A 199 8.68 18.23 1.26
N ALA A 200 9.46 17.90 0.25
CA ALA A 200 10.36 18.83 -0.43
C ALA A 200 9.57 19.91 -1.17
N MET A 201 8.46 19.59 -1.82
CA MET A 201 7.60 20.58 -2.50
C MET A 201 6.79 21.42 -1.53
N SER A 202 6.36 20.89 -0.39
CA SER A 202 5.68 21.66 0.66
C SER A 202 6.67 22.41 1.58
N GLY A 203 7.91 21.95 1.67
CA GLY A 203 9.00 22.60 2.40
C GLY A 203 9.89 23.51 1.58
N ALA A 204 9.75 23.52 0.26
CA ALA A 204 10.40 24.47 -0.65
C ALA A 204 9.70 25.85 -0.61
N HIS A 205 9.55 26.41 0.59
CA HIS A 205 9.66 27.84 0.76
C HIS A 205 11.13 28.17 0.49
N ILE A 206 11.44 28.58 -0.72
CA ILE A 206 12.75 29.14 -1.04
C ILE A 206 12.94 30.31 -0.08
N ILE A 207 13.78 30.14 0.92
CA ILE A 207 14.25 31.25 1.74
C ILE A 207 15.13 32.06 0.80
N GLY A 208 14.59 33.19 0.29
CA GLY A 208 15.37 34.13 -0.49
C GLY A 208 16.57 34.59 0.34
N ALA A 209 17.63 35.03 -0.32
CA ALA A 209 18.87 35.50 0.31
C ALA A 209 18.64 36.62 1.38
N ASN A 210 17.46 37.19 1.46
CA ASN A 210 17.02 38.18 2.43
C ASN A 210 16.05 37.67 3.52
N GLY A 211 15.88 36.35 3.64
CA GLY A 211 15.00 35.75 4.66
C GLY A 211 13.49 35.82 4.34
N ASP A 212 13.10 36.30 3.17
CA ASP A 212 11.71 36.34 2.73
C ASP A 212 11.22 34.98 2.25
N ARG A 213 10.04 34.54 2.74
CA ARG A 213 9.36 33.37 2.25
C ARG A 213 8.70 33.66 0.90
N VAL A 214 9.26 33.14 -0.18
CA VAL A 214 8.68 33.23 -1.51
C VAL A 214 7.75 32.05 -1.71
N SER A 215 6.46 32.29 -1.90
CA SER A 215 5.46 31.26 -2.26
C SER A 215 5.65 30.90 -3.74
N PRO A 216 5.45 29.60 -4.13
CA PRO A 216 5.64 29.14 -5.53
C PRO A 216 4.73 29.83 -6.54
N ASP A 217 3.69 30.48 -6.11
CA ASP A 217 2.68 31.22 -6.91
C ASP A 217 3.04 32.70 -7.15
N GLY A 218 4.28 33.10 -6.85
CA GLY A 218 4.76 34.46 -7.14
C GLY A 218 4.10 35.56 -6.29
N ASN A 219 3.24 35.21 -5.35
CA ASN A 219 2.62 36.13 -4.45
C ASN A 219 3.54 36.32 -3.23
N ASN A 220 4.34 37.38 -3.24
CA ASN A 220 5.15 37.81 -2.09
C ASN A 220 4.21 38.14 -0.94
N ALA A 221 3.85 37.14 -0.13
CA ALA A 221 3.34 37.41 1.19
C ALA A 221 4.49 38.01 2.00
N ARG A 222 4.69 39.34 1.88
CA ARG A 222 5.38 40.13 2.89
C ARG A 222 4.61 39.93 4.17
N GLY A 223 4.95 38.90 4.90
CA GLY A 223 4.56 38.72 6.27
C GLY A 223 5.26 39.82 7.08
N LYS A 224 4.73 41.04 7.00
CA LYS A 224 4.98 41.98 8.06
C LYS A 224 4.50 41.33 9.33
N PRO A 225 5.34 41.19 10.37
CA PRO A 225 4.88 40.75 11.67
C PRO A 225 3.97 41.89 12.20
N ALA A 226 2.67 41.73 11.95
CA ALA A 226 1.64 42.70 12.39
C ALA A 226 1.74 43.00 13.90
N ALA A 227 2.28 42.08 14.69
CA ALA A 227 2.58 42.30 16.10
C ALA A 227 3.71 43.29 16.35
N MET A 228 4.75 43.34 15.50
CA MET A 228 5.90 44.21 15.72
C MET A 228 5.61 45.65 15.30
N GLU A 229 4.86 45.85 14.21
CA GLU A 229 4.40 47.19 13.82
C GLU A 229 3.42 47.80 14.84
N TRP A 230 2.56 46.97 15.43
CA TRP A 230 1.62 47.40 16.43
C TRP A 230 2.34 47.89 17.70
N HIS A 231 3.34 47.15 18.18
CA HIS A 231 4.16 47.56 19.33
C HIS A 231 4.97 48.86 19.06
N VAL A 232 5.52 49.02 17.87
CA VAL A 232 6.27 50.23 17.51
C VAL A 232 5.36 51.45 17.41
N GLN A 233 4.15 51.29 16.87
CA GLN A 233 3.16 52.38 16.80
C GLN A 233 2.63 52.75 18.19
N GLN A 234 2.45 51.79 19.08
CA GLN A 234 1.99 52.04 20.45
C GLN A 234 3.06 52.76 21.25
N ALA A 235 4.30 52.31 21.19
CA ALA A 235 5.43 53.00 21.84
C ALA A 235 5.64 54.41 21.31
N GLY A 236 5.43 54.66 20.00
CA GLY A 236 5.49 55.96 19.40
C GLY A 236 4.37 56.92 19.86
N LYS A 237 3.16 56.40 20.13
CA LYS A 237 2.07 57.19 20.70
C LYS A 237 2.33 57.56 22.16
N GLU A 238 2.82 56.61 22.96
CA GLU A 238 3.12 56.85 24.38
C GLU A 238 4.26 57.90 24.54
N LEU A 239 5.29 57.86 23.70
CA LEU A 239 6.34 58.88 23.70
C LEU A 239 5.84 60.31 23.31
N ARG A 240 4.88 60.37 22.38
CA ARG A 240 4.27 61.67 22.02
C ARG A 240 3.42 62.26 23.14
N THR A 241 2.59 61.43 23.78
CA THR A 241 1.76 61.87 24.92
C THR A 241 2.59 62.27 26.12
N ALA A 242 3.68 61.54 26.43
CA ALA A 242 4.62 61.95 27.48
C ALA A 242 5.30 63.27 27.19
N ARG A 243 5.70 63.52 25.93
CA ARG A 243 6.36 64.78 25.52
C ARG A 243 5.39 65.97 25.55
N GLU A 244 4.11 65.78 25.18
CA GLU A 244 3.07 66.80 25.25
C GLU A 244 2.71 67.19 26.70
N SER A 245 2.64 66.17 27.60
CA SER A 245 2.40 66.40 29.02
C SER A 245 3.56 67.19 29.68
N ASP A 246 4.80 66.84 29.31
CA ASP A 246 5.98 67.55 29.84
C ASP A 246 6.08 68.93 29.37
N SER A 247 5.75 69.19 28.09
CA SER A 247 5.71 70.61 27.53
C SER A 247 4.57 71.42 28.12
N SER A 248 3.45 70.85 28.48
CA SER A 248 2.33 71.54 29.12
C SER A 248 2.62 71.91 30.57
N ASN A 249 3.32 70.97 31.31
CA ASN A 249 3.78 71.23 32.65
C ASN A 249 4.87 72.31 32.69
N ALA A 250 5.79 72.29 31.75
CA ALA A 250 6.82 73.36 31.64
C ALA A 250 6.19 74.75 31.38
N ARG A 251 5.15 74.84 30.55
CA ARG A 251 4.40 76.10 30.29
C ARG A 251 3.61 76.57 31.52
N ARG A 252 3.03 75.62 32.30
CA ARG A 252 2.33 76.03 33.54
C ARG A 252 3.27 76.50 34.62
N GLY A 253 4.47 75.90 34.73
CA GLY A 253 5.50 76.37 35.64
C GLY A 253 6.06 77.72 35.31
N ALA A 254 6.13 78.13 34.02
CA ALA A 254 6.60 79.41 33.55
C ALA A 254 5.56 80.59 33.71
N MET A 255 4.28 80.26 33.95
CA MET A 255 3.24 81.25 34.19
C MET A 255 2.91 81.46 35.67
N ALA A 256 3.51 80.77 36.58
CA ALA A 256 3.28 80.79 38.03
C ALA A 256 4.45 81.45 38.83
N GLY A 257 5.50 81.95 38.16
CA GLY A 257 6.63 82.66 38.69
C GLY A 257 6.70 84.04 38.09
#